data_5ea2b04b4eea8f530cf37230b110e391
#
_entry.id   5ea2b04b4eea8f530cf37230b110e391
#
_cell.length_a   1.000
_cell.length_b   1.000
_cell.length_c   1.000
_cell.angle_alpha   90.00
_cell.angle_beta   90.00
_cell.angle_gamma   90.00
#
_symmetry.space_group_name_H-M   'P 1'
#
loop_
_entity.id
_entity.type
_entity.pdbx_description
1 polymer ?
#
loop_
_entity_poly.entity_id
_entity_poly.type
_entity_poly.pdbx_seq_one_letter_code
_entity_poly.pdbx_strand_id
1 'polypeptide(L)'
;MKYDFDEIIDRKCTDSIKWDVADGELPMWVADMDFKTAPSVLKAIEDRAAHGIFGYGDVTDEWYRAYGDWWKTRHSFELRKDWLIFCTGDRKSVV
;
A
#
# COMPACT_ATOMS: atom_id res chain seq x y z
N MET A 1 -3.78 17.46 4.31
CA MET A 1 -3.96 17.17 2.87
C MET A 1 -5.32 16.50 2.75
N LYS A 2 -6.21 17.00 1.86
CA LYS A 2 -7.53 16.41 1.64
C LYS A 2 -7.41 15.39 0.52
N TYR A 3 -7.86 14.17 0.77
CA TYR A 3 -7.94 13.13 -0.27
C TYR A 3 -9.26 13.28 -1.02
N ASP A 4 -9.22 13.08 -2.33
CA ASP A 4 -10.40 13.06 -3.18
C ASP A 4 -10.82 11.61 -3.41
N PHE A 5 -11.91 11.19 -2.78
CA PHE A 5 -12.49 9.87 -2.95
C PHE A 5 -13.69 9.87 -3.90
N ASP A 6 -14.08 11.04 -4.42
CA ASP A 6 -15.19 11.20 -5.35
C ASP A 6 -14.72 11.21 -6.81
N GLU A 7 -13.39 11.31 -7.04
CA GLU A 7 -12.81 11.25 -8.38
C GLU A 7 -13.05 9.87 -9.00
N ILE A 8 -13.77 9.85 -10.11
CA ILE A 8 -13.98 8.64 -10.89
C ILE A 8 -12.75 8.38 -11.76
N ILE A 9 -12.06 7.28 -11.51
CA ILE A 9 -10.87 6.88 -12.24
C ILE A 9 -11.25 5.77 -13.22
N ASP A 10 -11.13 6.04 -14.53
CA ASP A 10 -11.32 5.02 -15.54
C ASP A 10 -10.11 4.06 -15.52
N ARG A 11 -10.39 2.80 -15.22
CA ARG A 11 -9.40 1.73 -15.17
C ARG A 11 -9.57 0.71 -16.29
N LYS A 12 -10.48 0.92 -17.23
CA LYS A 12 -10.60 0.07 -18.41
C LYS A 12 -9.36 0.23 -19.29
N CYS A 13 -8.95 -0.83 -19.93
CA CYS A 13 -7.75 -0.85 -20.80
C CYS A 13 -6.43 -0.43 -20.09
N THR A 14 -6.32 -0.68 -18.79
CA THR A 14 -5.12 -0.40 -17.98
C THR A 14 -4.46 -1.68 -17.45
N ASP A 15 -4.68 -2.81 -18.10
CA ASP A 15 -4.24 -4.14 -17.67
C ASP A 15 -4.75 -4.54 -16.27
N SER A 16 -5.86 -3.92 -15.84
CA SER A 16 -6.51 -4.24 -14.57
C SER A 16 -7.41 -5.46 -14.72
N ILE A 17 -7.04 -6.57 -14.12
CA ILE A 17 -7.88 -7.79 -14.06
C ILE A 17 -9.28 -7.48 -13.50
N LYS A 18 -9.36 -6.60 -12.50
CA LYS A 18 -10.65 -6.22 -11.90
C LYS A 18 -11.60 -5.61 -12.92
N TRP A 19 -11.07 -4.78 -13.82
CA TRP A 19 -11.85 -4.01 -14.79
C TRP A 19 -11.91 -4.64 -16.18
N ASP A 20 -11.44 -5.87 -16.32
CA ASP A 20 -11.64 -6.71 -17.50
C ASP A 20 -13.06 -7.33 -17.45
N VAL A 21 -14.06 -6.47 -17.61
CA VAL A 21 -15.49 -6.79 -17.54
C VAL A 21 -16.24 -6.21 -18.73
N ALA A 22 -17.42 -6.76 -19.00
CA ALA A 22 -18.27 -6.24 -20.09
C ALA A 22 -18.79 -4.82 -19.80
N ASP A 23 -19.24 -4.14 -20.86
CA ASP A 23 -19.81 -2.80 -20.73
C ASP A 23 -21.07 -2.82 -19.87
N GLY A 24 -21.13 -1.89 -18.92
CA GLY A 24 -22.25 -1.78 -17.96
C GLY A 24 -22.10 -2.66 -16.72
N GLU A 25 -21.07 -3.49 -16.65
CA GLU A 25 -20.77 -4.28 -15.44
C GLU A 25 -19.95 -3.48 -14.43
N LEU A 26 -20.32 -3.58 -13.15
CA LEU A 26 -19.57 -3.03 -12.03
C LEU A 26 -18.81 -4.17 -11.33
N PRO A 27 -17.47 -4.22 -11.43
CA PRO A 27 -16.70 -5.28 -10.80
C PRO A 27 -16.61 -5.08 -9.28
N MET A 28 -16.99 -6.11 -8.52
CA MET A 28 -16.92 -6.12 -7.05
C MET A 28 -16.31 -7.41 -6.49
N TRP A 29 -15.63 -8.18 -7.33
CA TRP A 29 -15.15 -9.53 -7.01
C TRP A 29 -13.75 -9.58 -6.39
N VAL A 30 -12.94 -8.55 -6.59
CA VAL A 30 -11.58 -8.44 -6.04
C VAL A 30 -11.44 -7.19 -5.18
N ALA A 31 -10.66 -7.30 -4.11
CA ALA A 31 -10.60 -6.29 -3.06
C ALA A 31 -9.61 -5.13 -3.33
N ASP A 32 -9.13 -4.96 -4.55
CA ASP A 32 -8.32 -3.78 -4.87
C ASP A 32 -9.22 -2.53 -4.96
N MET A 33 -8.74 -1.46 -4.37
CA MET A 33 -9.47 -0.19 -4.31
C MET A 33 -9.32 0.61 -5.61
N ASP A 34 -10.39 1.33 -5.96
CA ASP A 34 -10.42 2.20 -7.14
C ASP A 34 -10.07 3.67 -6.81
N PHE A 35 -9.53 3.90 -5.64
CA PHE A 35 -9.04 5.22 -5.23
C PHE A 35 -7.54 5.36 -5.53
N LYS A 36 -7.11 6.56 -5.87
CA LYS A 36 -5.68 6.89 -5.94
C LYS A 36 -5.03 6.65 -4.57
N THR A 37 -3.82 6.14 -4.60
CA THR A 37 -3.02 6.01 -3.37
C THR A 37 -2.74 7.39 -2.76
N ALA A 38 -2.43 7.42 -1.46
CA ALA A 38 -2.12 8.66 -0.77
C ALA A 38 -0.98 9.42 -1.46
N PRO A 39 -1.10 10.75 -1.66
CA PRO A 39 -0.06 11.53 -2.35
C PRO A 39 1.33 11.39 -1.73
N SER A 40 1.44 11.24 -0.42
CA SER A 40 2.71 10.99 0.26
C SER A 40 3.34 9.65 -0.09
N VAL A 41 2.50 8.62 -0.27
CA VAL A 41 2.95 7.28 -0.68
C VAL A 41 3.40 7.32 -2.15
N LEU A 42 2.59 7.95 -3.02
CA LEU A 42 2.93 8.12 -4.43
C LEU A 42 4.27 8.84 -4.59
N LYS A 43 4.45 9.96 -3.87
CA LYS A 43 5.70 10.71 -3.90
C LYS A 43 6.90 9.88 -3.46
N ALA A 44 6.78 9.10 -2.41
CA ALA A 44 7.87 8.23 -1.95
C ALA A 44 8.27 7.17 -3.00
N ILE A 45 7.29 6.64 -3.74
CA ILE A 45 7.52 5.70 -4.83
C ILE A 45 8.23 6.42 -6.00
N GLU A 46 7.74 7.61 -6.38
CA GLU A 46 8.33 8.42 -7.45
C GLU A 46 9.78 8.80 -7.14
N ASP A 47 10.05 9.26 -5.92
CA ASP A 47 11.40 9.61 -5.47
C ASP A 47 12.33 8.39 -5.52
N ARG A 48 11.84 7.22 -5.13
CA ARG A 48 12.62 5.98 -5.22
C ARG A 48 12.85 5.56 -6.66
N ALA A 49 11.85 5.70 -7.53
CA ALA A 49 11.97 5.42 -8.95
C ALA A 49 12.97 6.36 -9.62
N ALA A 50 12.94 7.65 -9.29
CA ALA A 50 13.87 8.65 -9.81
C ALA A 50 15.31 8.38 -9.39
N HIS A 51 15.55 7.79 -8.22
CA HIS A 51 16.86 7.34 -7.78
C HIS A 51 17.48 6.29 -8.74
N GLY A 52 16.67 5.45 -9.36
CA GLY A 52 17.05 4.56 -10.45
C GLY A 52 17.91 3.35 -10.07
N ILE A 53 18.30 3.19 -8.82
CA ILE A 53 19.11 2.05 -8.36
C ILE A 53 18.27 1.23 -7.39
N PHE A 54 17.97 0.00 -7.80
CA PHE A 54 17.13 -0.94 -7.05
C PHE A 54 17.99 -2.13 -6.64
N GLY A 55 18.38 -2.16 -5.38
CA GLY A 55 19.15 -3.24 -4.79
C GLY A 55 18.44 -3.82 -3.57
N TYR A 56 19.14 -4.63 -2.82
CA TYR A 56 18.65 -5.08 -1.53
C TYR A 56 18.55 -3.89 -0.58
N GLY A 57 17.40 -3.75 0.08
CA GLY A 57 17.16 -2.75 1.11
C GLY A 57 17.22 -3.35 2.50
N ASP A 58 17.54 -2.53 3.47
CA ASP A 58 17.46 -2.89 4.87
C ASP A 58 16.14 -2.38 5.48
N VAL A 59 15.69 -3.03 6.54
CA VAL A 59 14.52 -2.59 7.32
C VAL A 59 14.99 -1.61 8.37
N THR A 60 14.75 -0.34 8.10
CA THR A 60 15.24 0.75 8.94
C THR A 60 14.47 0.88 10.26
N ASP A 61 15.09 1.54 11.26
CA ASP A 61 14.40 1.87 12.50
C ASP A 61 13.17 2.76 12.29
N GLU A 62 13.12 3.53 11.20
CA GLU A 62 11.95 4.32 10.83
C GLU A 62 10.73 3.47 10.51
N TRP A 63 10.92 2.32 9.86
CA TRP A 63 9.84 1.38 9.62
C TRP A 63 9.22 0.88 10.93
N TYR A 64 10.06 0.43 11.87
CA TYR A 64 9.60 -0.05 13.17
C TYR A 64 8.90 1.04 13.97
N ARG A 65 9.42 2.26 13.92
CA ARG A 65 8.85 3.43 14.58
C ARG A 65 7.48 3.80 14.01
N ALA A 66 7.38 3.90 12.69
CA ALA A 66 6.11 4.22 12.02
C ALA A 66 5.03 3.19 12.34
N TYR A 67 5.39 1.91 12.37
CA TYR A 67 4.48 0.83 12.72
C TYR A 67 4.03 0.89 14.19
N GLY A 68 4.97 1.10 15.10
CA GLY A 68 4.70 1.25 16.53
C GLY A 68 3.83 2.47 16.85
N ASP A 69 4.14 3.62 16.23
CA ASP A 69 3.38 4.86 16.40
C ASP A 69 1.94 4.72 15.91
N TRP A 70 1.72 4.00 14.81
CA TRP A 70 0.38 3.72 14.30
C TRP A 70 -0.44 2.91 15.32
N TRP A 71 0.11 1.83 15.86
CA TRP A 71 -0.57 1.00 16.86
C TRP A 71 -0.83 1.74 18.16
N LYS A 72 0.14 2.53 18.62
CA LYS A 72 -0.01 3.37 19.82
C LYS A 72 -1.12 4.40 19.65
N THR A 73 -1.13 5.09 18.51
CA THR A 73 -2.06 6.21 18.25
C THR A 73 -3.48 5.71 17.98
N ARG A 74 -3.63 4.61 17.26
CA ARG A 74 -4.95 4.11 16.82
C ARG A 74 -5.58 3.12 17.77
N HIS A 75 -4.77 2.38 18.51
CA HIS A 75 -5.22 1.26 19.34
C HIS A 75 -4.76 1.36 20.80
N SER A 76 -4.04 2.42 21.19
CA SER A 76 -3.46 2.59 22.52
C SER A 76 -2.61 1.38 22.94
N PHE A 77 -1.92 0.76 21.96
CA PHE A 77 -1.14 -0.44 22.16
C PHE A 77 0.34 -0.17 21.88
N GLU A 78 1.20 -0.41 22.84
CA GLU A 78 2.64 -0.24 22.72
C GLU A 78 3.29 -1.52 22.17
N LEU A 79 3.73 -1.44 20.92
CA LEU A 79 4.49 -2.50 20.28
C LEU A 79 5.98 -2.34 20.60
N ARG A 80 6.61 -3.46 20.96
CA ARG A 80 8.06 -3.52 21.09
C ARG A 80 8.69 -3.95 19.76
N LYS A 81 9.83 -3.35 19.41
CA LYS A 81 10.57 -3.66 18.18
C LYS A 81 10.91 -5.15 18.05
N ASP A 82 11.26 -5.79 19.16
CA ASP A 82 11.66 -7.20 19.22
C ASP A 82 10.49 -8.19 18.97
N TRP A 83 9.26 -7.70 18.90
CA TRP A 83 8.09 -8.48 18.52
C TRP A 83 7.79 -8.45 17.02
N LEU A 84 8.47 -7.58 16.26
CA LEU A 84 8.18 -7.36 14.86
C LEU A 84 9.19 -8.10 13.97
N ILE A 85 8.66 -8.88 13.05
CA ILE A 85 9.43 -9.53 11.99
C ILE A 85 8.93 -8.97 10.66
N PHE A 86 9.84 -8.39 9.89
CA PHE A 86 9.52 -7.92 8.54
C PHE A 86 9.37 -9.10 7.58
N CYS A 87 8.29 -9.10 6.81
CA CYS A 87 8.09 -10.02 5.69
C CYS A 87 7.44 -9.27 4.52
N THR A 88 7.79 -9.65 3.30
CA THR A 88 7.32 -8.99 2.07
C THR A 88 5.91 -9.39 1.65
N GLY A 89 5.24 -10.24 2.41
CA GLY A 89 3.87 -10.68 2.20
C GLY A 89 3.57 -11.90 3.06
N ASP A 90 2.32 -12.04 3.47
CA ASP A 90 1.88 -13.09 4.39
C ASP A 90 1.61 -14.43 3.71
N ARG A 91 1.33 -14.44 2.41
CA ARG A 91 0.98 -15.66 1.68
C ARG A 91 2.07 -16.73 1.68
N LYS A 92 3.33 -16.35 1.91
CA LYS A 92 4.49 -17.27 2.02
C LYS A 92 4.96 -17.53 3.46
N SER A 93 4.37 -16.85 4.45
CA SER A 93 4.72 -17.06 5.86
C SER A 93 3.97 -18.22 6.52
N VAL A 94 3.12 -18.89 5.76
CA VAL A 94 2.36 -20.06 6.21
C VAL A 94 2.80 -21.29 5.37
N VAL A 95 4.03 -21.70 5.57
CA VAL A 95 4.54 -23.00 5.05
C VAL A 95 5.18 -23.76 6.19
#